data_c190023faeeb321ce13851fca3900673
#
_entry.id   c190023faeeb321ce13851fca3900673
#
_cell.length_a   1.000
_cell.length_b   1.000
_cell.length_c   1.000
_cell.angle_alpha   90.00
_cell.angle_beta   90.00
_cell.angle_gamma   90.00
#
_symmetry.space_group_name_H-M   'P 1'
#
loop_
_entity.id
_entity.type
_entity.pdbx_description
1 polymer ?
#
loop_
_entity_poly.entity_id
_entity_poly.type
_entity_poly.pdbx_seq_one_letter_code
_entity_poly.pdbx_strand_id
1 'polypeptide(L)'
;STQQNPHGYITIDFGSACTDIKGNVRSGIIHVEFIGRRFYPESKIVTTFENYKINGVQIEGTRTVTNVTDSVEAHPKFSILIEGGKATWPDGSFATREANRTREWIRAENPLLDQWNVDGTAAGTNRRGVAYQVEITKPLVYKRECAISNRVFMAVEGTKVLTTESKTITIDY
;
A
#
# COMPACT_ATOMS: atom_id res chain seq x y z
N SER A 1 20.53 -7.05 -27.99
CA SER A 1 20.90 -7.33 -26.58
C SER A 1 19.63 -7.56 -25.78
N THR A 2 19.38 -8.78 -25.38
CA THR A 2 18.34 -9.15 -24.42
C THR A 2 18.64 -8.45 -23.11
N GLN A 3 17.93 -7.35 -22.80
CA GLN A 3 17.89 -6.81 -21.45
C GLN A 3 17.22 -7.89 -20.61
N GLN A 4 18.01 -8.65 -19.86
CA GLN A 4 17.51 -9.57 -18.86
C GLN A 4 16.70 -8.74 -17.87
N ASN A 5 15.39 -8.98 -17.79
CA ASN A 5 14.57 -8.41 -16.74
C ASN A 5 15.11 -8.95 -15.41
N PRO A 6 15.62 -8.10 -14.50
CA PRO A 6 16.14 -8.57 -13.24
C PRO A 6 15.00 -9.26 -12.48
N HIS A 7 15.30 -10.44 -11.95
CA HIS A 7 14.40 -11.19 -11.07
C HIS A 7 15.19 -11.58 -9.83
N GLY A 8 14.66 -11.31 -8.68
CA GLY A 8 15.35 -11.61 -7.44
C GLY A 8 14.46 -11.59 -6.22
N TYR A 9 15.06 -11.96 -5.10
CA TYR A 9 14.40 -12.07 -3.81
C TYR A 9 15.19 -11.30 -2.76
N ILE A 10 14.45 -10.64 -1.86
CA ILE A 10 14.99 -9.99 -0.67
C ILE A 10 14.27 -10.61 0.53
N THR A 11 15.04 -11.11 1.48
CA THR A 11 14.52 -11.57 2.77
C THR A 11 14.93 -10.58 3.83
N ILE A 12 13.97 -10.05 4.57
CA ILE A 12 14.18 -9.14 5.69
C ILE A 12 13.82 -9.92 6.95
N ASP A 13 14.81 -10.40 7.65
CA ASP A 13 14.67 -11.15 8.91
C ASP A 13 14.87 -10.22 10.11
N PHE A 14 13.84 -10.07 10.93
CA PHE A 14 13.85 -9.28 12.16
C PHE A 14 14.20 -10.13 13.39
N GLY A 15 14.42 -11.43 13.21
CA GLY A 15 14.66 -12.36 14.30
C GLY A 15 13.47 -12.44 15.27
N SER A 16 13.78 -12.67 16.54
CA SER A 16 12.77 -12.76 17.61
C SER A 16 12.21 -11.39 18.04
N ALA A 17 13.04 -10.35 17.97
CA ALA A 17 12.65 -8.97 18.28
C ALA A 17 13.72 -7.99 17.77
N CYS A 18 13.29 -6.99 16.99
CA CYS A 18 14.10 -5.87 16.53
C CYS A 18 13.31 -4.57 16.75
N THR A 19 13.88 -3.61 17.46
CA THR A 19 13.24 -2.32 17.75
C THR A 19 13.79 -1.26 16.80
N ASP A 20 12.91 -0.59 16.06
CA ASP A 20 13.28 0.53 15.19
C ASP A 20 13.45 1.84 15.98
N ILE A 21 13.98 2.89 15.31
CA ILE A 21 14.22 4.21 15.92
C ILE A 21 12.95 4.92 16.43
N LYS A 22 11.78 4.46 16.03
CA LYS A 22 10.47 4.98 16.46
C LYS A 22 9.88 4.17 17.61
N GLY A 23 10.61 3.14 18.10
CA GLY A 23 10.17 2.26 19.16
C GLY A 23 9.24 1.13 18.72
N ASN A 24 9.04 0.89 17.41
CA ASN A 24 8.27 -0.26 16.96
C ASN A 24 9.08 -1.53 17.08
N VAL A 25 8.51 -2.54 17.72
CA VAL A 25 9.11 -3.88 17.86
C VAL A 25 8.61 -4.75 16.71
N ARG A 26 9.53 -5.32 15.95
CA ARG A 26 9.26 -6.22 14.82
C ARG A 26 9.89 -7.59 15.08
N SER A 27 9.25 -8.64 14.60
CA SER A 27 9.78 -10.01 14.60
C SER A 27 9.30 -10.77 13.37
N GLY A 28 9.94 -11.92 13.07
CA GLY A 28 9.60 -12.72 11.89
C GLY A 28 10.22 -12.17 10.60
N ILE A 29 9.70 -12.60 9.46
CA ILE A 29 10.36 -12.40 8.17
C ILE A 29 9.40 -11.75 7.18
N ILE A 30 9.92 -10.83 6.37
CA ILE A 30 9.27 -10.29 5.18
C ILE A 30 10.03 -10.81 3.97
N HIS A 31 9.32 -11.44 3.04
CA HIS A 31 9.84 -11.85 1.75
C HIS A 31 9.39 -10.86 0.67
N VAL A 32 10.33 -10.42 -0.14
CA VAL A 32 10.06 -9.53 -1.28
C VAL A 32 10.64 -10.18 -2.53
N GLU A 33 9.77 -10.50 -3.49
CA GLU A 33 10.15 -10.89 -4.84
C GLU A 33 10.03 -9.68 -5.76
N PHE A 34 11.04 -9.41 -6.57
CA PHE A 34 10.95 -8.39 -7.60
C PHE A 34 11.21 -8.98 -8.98
N ILE A 35 10.41 -8.55 -9.95
CA ILE A 35 10.46 -8.95 -11.35
C ILE A 35 10.52 -7.69 -12.20
N GLY A 36 11.59 -7.53 -12.97
CA GLY A 36 11.82 -6.34 -13.78
C GLY A 36 12.32 -5.13 -13.00
N ARG A 37 12.56 -4.04 -13.71
CA ARG A 37 12.99 -2.77 -13.13
C ARG A 37 11.78 -1.93 -12.77
N ARG A 38 11.72 -1.42 -11.54
CA ARG A 38 10.58 -0.74 -10.93
C ARG A 38 9.81 0.25 -11.84
N PHE A 39 10.51 1.01 -12.65
CA PHE A 39 9.91 2.05 -13.49
C PHE A 39 9.69 1.62 -14.94
N TYR A 40 9.89 0.34 -15.25
CA TYR A 40 9.55 -0.22 -16.55
C TYR A 40 8.17 -0.87 -16.48
N PRO A 41 7.36 -0.75 -17.56
CA PRO A 41 6.07 -1.42 -17.64
C PRO A 41 6.17 -2.91 -17.30
N GLU A 42 5.11 -3.45 -16.70
CA GLU A 42 4.95 -4.85 -16.29
C GLU A 42 5.87 -5.33 -15.16
N SER A 43 6.78 -4.48 -14.64
CA SER A 43 7.56 -4.85 -13.46
C SER A 43 6.67 -5.08 -12.24
N LYS A 44 7.07 -6.02 -11.36
CA LYS A 44 6.29 -6.43 -10.18
C LYS A 44 7.14 -6.47 -8.92
N ILE A 45 6.50 -6.18 -7.81
CA ILE A 45 7.04 -6.43 -6.47
C ILE A 45 5.96 -7.18 -5.70
N VAL A 46 6.27 -8.39 -5.25
CA VAL A 46 5.39 -9.22 -4.43
C VAL A 46 5.97 -9.28 -3.02
N THR A 47 5.17 -8.94 -2.03
CA THR A 47 5.56 -8.97 -0.61
C THR A 47 4.67 -9.96 0.13
N THR A 48 5.30 -10.89 0.85
CA THR A 48 4.65 -11.86 1.73
C THR A 48 5.30 -11.88 3.11
N PHE A 49 4.65 -12.51 4.07
CA PHE A 49 5.04 -12.46 5.48
C PHE A 49 5.14 -13.88 6.06
N GLU A 50 6.19 -14.13 6.84
CA GLU A 50 6.38 -15.37 7.57
C GLU A 50 6.51 -15.06 9.06
N ASN A 51 5.48 -15.42 9.84
CA ASN A 51 5.40 -15.13 11.28
C ASN A 51 5.71 -13.67 11.65
N TYR A 52 5.50 -12.76 10.68
CA TYR A 52 5.83 -11.35 10.87
C TYR A 52 4.87 -10.68 11.83
N LYS A 53 5.44 -9.99 12.82
CA LYS A 53 4.69 -9.18 13.79
C LYS A 53 5.28 -7.78 13.90
N ILE A 54 4.41 -6.82 14.12
CA ILE A 54 4.75 -5.46 14.50
C ILE A 54 3.98 -5.07 15.75
N ASN A 55 4.67 -4.70 16.84
CA ASN A 55 4.08 -4.38 18.13
C ASN A 55 3.11 -5.48 18.63
N GLY A 56 3.48 -6.74 18.43
CA GLY A 56 2.69 -7.92 18.80
C GLY A 56 1.55 -8.28 17.84
N VAL A 57 1.22 -7.42 16.87
CA VAL A 57 0.18 -7.69 15.86
C VAL A 57 0.78 -8.51 14.72
N GLN A 58 0.26 -9.70 14.49
CA GLN A 58 0.66 -10.55 13.37
C GLN A 58 0.05 -10.04 12.07
N ILE A 59 0.86 -9.96 11.02
CA ILE A 59 0.46 -9.51 9.68
C ILE A 59 0.60 -10.67 8.70
N GLU A 60 -0.44 -10.89 7.90
CA GLU A 60 -0.54 -11.94 6.89
C GLU A 60 -1.11 -11.36 5.59
N GLY A 61 -0.95 -12.11 4.51
CA GLY A 61 -1.47 -11.77 3.18
C GLY A 61 -0.36 -11.51 2.17
N THR A 62 -0.77 -11.22 0.95
CA THR A 62 0.12 -10.91 -0.17
C THR A 62 -0.16 -9.51 -0.69
N ARG A 63 0.89 -8.71 -0.86
CA ARG A 63 0.80 -7.40 -1.50
C ARG A 63 1.59 -7.43 -2.81
N THR A 64 0.87 -7.26 -3.93
CA THR A 64 1.47 -7.17 -5.26
C THR A 64 1.39 -5.73 -5.78
N VAL A 65 2.53 -5.19 -6.19
CA VAL A 65 2.63 -3.90 -6.89
C VAL A 65 3.09 -4.18 -8.31
N THR A 66 2.28 -3.79 -9.29
CA THR A 66 2.60 -3.95 -10.71
C THR A 66 2.69 -2.56 -11.35
N ASN A 67 3.75 -2.33 -12.11
CA ASN A 67 3.84 -1.14 -12.94
C ASN A 67 2.92 -1.32 -14.16
N VAL A 68 1.86 -0.53 -14.22
CA VAL A 68 0.85 -0.54 -15.29
C VAL A 68 0.95 0.73 -16.15
N THR A 69 2.13 1.33 -16.20
CA THR A 69 2.41 2.50 -17.05
C THR A 69 2.41 2.07 -18.51
N ASP A 70 1.81 2.86 -19.38
CA ASP A 70 1.73 2.54 -20.81
C ASP A 70 3.09 2.60 -21.51
N SER A 71 3.98 3.49 -21.08
CA SER A 71 5.35 3.62 -21.59
C SER A 71 6.29 4.19 -20.53
N VAL A 72 7.62 4.13 -20.75
CA VAL A 72 8.62 4.67 -19.83
C VAL A 72 8.62 6.19 -19.76
N GLU A 73 8.08 6.88 -20.77
CA GLU A 73 7.95 8.34 -20.82
C GLU A 73 6.68 8.84 -20.10
N ALA A 74 5.67 7.99 -19.96
CA ALA A 74 4.43 8.35 -19.28
C ALA A 74 4.62 8.55 -17.77
N HIS A 75 3.65 9.16 -17.11
CA HIS A 75 3.63 9.23 -15.66
C HIS A 75 3.55 7.83 -15.05
N PRO A 76 4.46 7.47 -14.12
CA PRO A 76 4.47 6.13 -13.54
C PRO A 76 3.15 5.82 -12.83
N LYS A 77 2.52 4.72 -13.24
CA LYS A 77 1.26 4.24 -12.67
C LYS A 77 1.43 2.81 -12.15
N PHE A 78 0.98 2.57 -10.95
CA PHE A 78 1.12 1.29 -10.27
C PHE A 78 -0.25 0.77 -9.84
N SER A 79 -0.52 -0.49 -10.17
CA SER A 79 -1.59 -1.27 -9.53
C SER A 79 -1.07 -1.83 -8.21
N ILE A 80 -1.87 -1.74 -7.16
CA ILE A 80 -1.57 -2.25 -5.83
C ILE A 80 -2.70 -3.18 -5.42
N LEU A 81 -2.40 -4.47 -5.36
CA LEU A 81 -3.33 -5.51 -4.95
C LEU A 81 -2.93 -6.03 -3.57
N ILE A 82 -3.89 -6.17 -2.68
CA ILE A 82 -3.75 -6.85 -1.38
C ILE A 82 -4.74 -7.99 -1.37
N GLU A 83 -4.22 -9.21 -1.15
CA GLU A 83 -4.99 -10.46 -1.13
C GLU A 83 -4.76 -11.18 0.20
N GLY A 84 -5.83 -11.66 0.82
CA GLY A 84 -5.76 -12.35 2.10
C GLY A 84 -5.16 -11.50 3.23
N GLY A 85 -5.22 -10.19 3.13
CA GLY A 85 -4.69 -9.28 4.14
C GLY A 85 -5.37 -9.50 5.48
N LYS A 86 -4.58 -9.80 6.54
CA LYS A 86 -5.08 -10.04 7.90
C LYS A 86 -4.11 -9.49 8.93
N ALA A 87 -4.68 -8.85 9.94
CA ALA A 87 -3.97 -8.41 11.14
C ALA A 87 -4.60 -9.10 12.34
N THR A 88 -3.81 -9.84 13.12
CA THR A 88 -4.27 -10.56 14.32
C THR A 88 -3.57 -9.97 15.55
N TRP A 89 -4.36 -9.49 16.51
CA TRP A 89 -3.88 -8.93 17.77
C TRP A 89 -3.57 -10.03 18.80
N PRO A 90 -2.78 -9.71 19.86
CA PRO A 90 -2.45 -10.68 20.92
C PRO A 90 -3.65 -11.28 21.66
N ASP A 91 -4.79 -10.58 21.70
CA ASP A 91 -6.04 -11.05 22.29
C ASP A 91 -6.85 -12.00 21.38
N GLY A 92 -6.31 -12.36 20.20
CA GLY A 92 -6.94 -13.21 19.21
C GLY A 92 -7.96 -12.51 18.30
N SER A 93 -8.30 -11.26 18.56
CA SER A 93 -9.14 -10.48 17.64
C SER A 93 -8.38 -10.21 16.33
N PHE A 94 -9.09 -10.09 15.22
CA PHE A 94 -8.46 -9.85 13.93
C PHE A 94 -9.27 -8.89 13.06
N ALA A 95 -8.59 -8.32 12.08
CA ALA A 95 -9.18 -7.56 10.99
C ALA A 95 -8.69 -8.10 9.65
N THR A 96 -9.51 -8.02 8.60
CA THR A 96 -9.15 -8.44 7.25
C THR A 96 -9.18 -7.28 6.28
N ARG A 97 -8.45 -7.40 5.17
CA ARG A 97 -8.44 -6.40 4.11
C ARG A 97 -8.07 -7.01 2.77
N GLU A 98 -8.96 -6.85 1.81
CA GLU A 98 -8.69 -6.95 0.39
C GLU A 98 -8.61 -5.54 -0.18
N ALA A 99 -7.72 -5.29 -1.14
CA ALA A 99 -7.66 -3.98 -1.79
C ALA A 99 -7.20 -4.11 -3.25
N ASN A 100 -7.81 -3.31 -4.11
CA ASN A 100 -7.40 -3.12 -5.49
C ASN A 100 -7.33 -1.61 -5.74
N ARG A 101 -6.11 -1.08 -5.82
CA ARG A 101 -5.88 0.34 -5.96
C ARG A 101 -4.90 0.63 -7.09
N THR A 102 -5.03 1.83 -7.66
CA THR A 102 -4.01 2.41 -8.54
C THR A 102 -3.39 3.62 -7.87
N ARG A 103 -2.12 3.84 -8.13
CA ARG A 103 -1.38 5.02 -7.71
C ARG A 103 -0.59 5.54 -8.90
N GLU A 104 -0.88 6.74 -9.33
CA GLU A 104 -0.20 7.43 -10.42
C GLU A 104 0.64 8.57 -9.87
N TRP A 105 1.91 8.64 -10.28
CA TRP A 105 2.81 9.73 -9.92
C TRP A 105 2.84 10.76 -11.03
N ILE A 106 2.14 11.87 -10.85
CA ILE A 106 2.15 13.01 -11.78
C ILE A 106 3.42 13.81 -11.51
N ARG A 107 4.39 13.66 -12.39
CA ARG A 107 5.68 14.37 -12.31
C ARG A 107 5.53 15.77 -12.86
N ALA A 108 6.03 16.76 -12.13
CA ALA A 108 6.11 18.16 -12.55
C ALA A 108 7.56 18.51 -12.95
N GLU A 109 7.75 19.62 -13.67
CA GLU A 109 9.10 20.14 -13.95
C GLU A 109 9.85 20.46 -12.65
N ASN A 110 9.16 21.10 -11.71
CA ASN A 110 9.67 21.26 -10.35
C ASN A 110 9.20 20.07 -9.49
N PRO A 111 10.12 19.20 -9.02
CA PRO A 111 9.75 18.02 -8.23
C PRO A 111 8.97 18.32 -6.93
N LEU A 112 9.05 19.54 -6.39
CA LEU A 112 8.22 19.94 -5.23
C LEU A 112 6.73 19.96 -5.54
N LEU A 113 6.38 20.16 -6.82
CA LEU A 113 4.99 20.17 -7.29
C LEU A 113 4.48 18.79 -7.73
N ASP A 114 5.29 17.75 -7.56
CA ASP A 114 4.85 16.37 -7.80
C ASP A 114 3.63 16.04 -6.96
N GLN A 115 2.73 15.28 -7.56
CA GLN A 115 1.57 14.76 -6.86
C GLN A 115 1.34 13.28 -7.15
N TRP A 116 0.58 12.63 -6.30
CA TRP A 116 0.13 11.24 -6.49
C TRP A 116 -1.37 11.19 -6.44
N ASN A 117 -1.94 10.60 -7.48
CA ASN A 117 -3.37 10.31 -7.56
C ASN A 117 -3.56 8.85 -7.15
N VAL A 118 -4.49 8.61 -6.23
CA VAL A 118 -4.85 7.26 -5.78
C VAL A 118 -6.32 7.02 -6.04
N ASP A 119 -6.63 5.86 -6.63
CA ASP A 119 -7.97 5.42 -6.93
C ASP A 119 -8.16 3.94 -6.56
N GLY A 120 -9.41 3.46 -6.58
CA GLY A 120 -9.77 2.06 -6.41
C GLY A 120 -10.58 1.78 -5.15
N THR A 121 -10.58 0.50 -4.76
CA THR A 121 -11.47 -0.05 -3.73
C THR A 121 -10.71 -0.81 -2.65
N ALA A 122 -11.36 -1.02 -1.52
CA ALA A 122 -10.96 -1.99 -0.51
C ALA A 122 -12.18 -2.54 0.21
N ALA A 123 -12.08 -3.76 0.72
CA ALA A 123 -13.12 -4.40 1.53
C ALA A 123 -12.48 -5.26 2.61
N GLY A 124 -13.25 -5.61 3.63
CA GLY A 124 -12.79 -6.49 4.70
C GLY A 124 -13.69 -6.45 5.91
N THR A 125 -13.15 -6.89 7.03
CA THR A 125 -13.80 -6.79 8.34
C THR A 125 -12.91 -5.98 9.28
N ASN A 126 -13.50 -5.15 10.11
CA ASN A 126 -12.76 -4.48 11.17
C ASN A 126 -12.54 -5.44 12.36
N ARG A 127 -11.74 -5.00 13.34
CA ARG A 127 -11.44 -5.80 14.55
C ARG A 127 -12.67 -6.22 15.37
N ARG A 128 -13.83 -5.57 15.16
CA ARG A 128 -15.12 -5.93 15.81
C ARG A 128 -15.95 -6.89 14.97
N GLY A 129 -15.41 -7.40 13.85
CA GLY A 129 -16.12 -8.30 12.94
C GLY A 129 -17.10 -7.60 11.99
N VAL A 130 -17.17 -6.27 11.99
CA VAL A 130 -18.07 -5.52 11.09
C VAL A 130 -17.45 -5.45 9.70
N ALA A 131 -18.18 -5.95 8.70
CA ALA A 131 -17.81 -5.85 7.31
C ALA A 131 -17.84 -4.39 6.82
N TYR A 132 -16.88 -4.03 5.97
CA TYR A 132 -16.82 -2.71 5.36
C TYR A 132 -16.38 -2.80 3.89
N GLN A 133 -16.81 -1.81 3.13
CA GLN A 133 -16.31 -1.53 1.79
C GLN A 133 -15.86 -0.07 1.71
N VAL A 134 -14.79 0.18 0.97
CA VAL A 134 -14.28 1.51 0.69
C VAL A 134 -14.16 1.67 -0.81
N GLU A 135 -14.73 2.73 -1.34
CA GLU A 135 -14.61 3.14 -2.73
C GLU A 135 -14.05 4.57 -2.79
N ILE A 136 -13.07 4.80 -3.63
CA ILE A 136 -12.61 6.14 -3.97
C ILE A 136 -13.46 6.59 -5.14
N THR A 137 -14.43 7.49 -4.88
CA THR A 137 -15.38 7.99 -5.89
C THR A 137 -14.85 9.19 -6.65
N LYS A 138 -13.85 9.88 -6.09
CA LYS A 138 -13.05 10.91 -6.72
C LYS A 138 -11.61 10.71 -6.32
N PRO A 139 -10.65 10.62 -7.28
CA PRO A 139 -9.26 10.31 -6.98
C PRO A 139 -8.69 11.13 -5.81
N LEU A 140 -8.02 10.45 -4.89
CA LEU A 140 -7.35 11.08 -3.75
C LEU A 140 -6.02 11.66 -4.21
N VAL A 141 -5.82 12.96 -4.03
CA VAL A 141 -4.60 13.67 -4.43
C VAL A 141 -3.72 13.92 -3.21
N TYR A 142 -2.47 13.48 -3.33
CA TYR A 142 -1.40 13.75 -2.35
C TYR A 142 -0.37 14.67 -2.99
N LYS A 143 -0.10 15.81 -2.39
CA LYS A 143 0.86 16.81 -2.92
C LYS A 143 2.16 16.78 -2.12
N ARG A 144 3.29 16.69 -2.83
CA ARG A 144 4.62 16.66 -2.22
C ARG A 144 4.90 17.94 -1.44
N GLU A 145 4.51 19.08 -1.97
CA GLU A 145 4.66 20.38 -1.32
C GLU A 145 3.99 20.40 0.05
N CYS A 146 2.74 19.87 0.15
CA CYS A 146 2.03 19.80 1.42
C CYS A 146 2.75 18.90 2.44
N ALA A 147 3.35 17.78 1.98
CA ALA A 147 4.10 16.87 2.84
C ALA A 147 5.40 17.51 3.36
N ILE A 148 6.14 18.21 2.50
CA ILE A 148 7.44 18.82 2.85
C ILE A 148 7.25 20.11 3.65
N SER A 149 6.43 21.04 3.16
CA SER A 149 6.28 22.38 3.74
C SER A 149 5.38 22.41 4.97
N ASN A 150 4.31 21.60 4.96
CA ASN A 150 3.27 21.64 6.00
C ASN A 150 3.18 20.35 6.82
N ARG A 151 4.01 19.33 6.53
CA ARG A 151 3.97 17.99 7.15
C ARG A 151 2.62 17.30 7.04
N VAL A 152 1.87 17.59 5.96
CA VAL A 152 0.57 16.98 5.67
C VAL A 152 0.80 15.74 4.81
N PHE A 153 0.65 14.55 5.38
CA PHE A 153 0.88 13.25 4.74
C PHE A 153 -0.42 12.53 4.39
N MET A 154 -1.54 13.25 4.34
CA MET A 154 -2.85 12.75 3.94
C MET A 154 -3.26 13.31 2.58
N ALA A 155 -4.34 12.78 1.99
CA ALA A 155 -4.93 13.36 0.79
C ALA A 155 -5.38 14.80 1.08
N VAL A 156 -5.24 15.68 0.10
CA VAL A 156 -5.65 17.10 0.18
C VAL A 156 -6.79 17.43 -0.78
N GLU A 157 -7.16 16.47 -1.64
CA GLU A 157 -8.32 16.53 -2.53
C GLU A 157 -8.83 15.10 -2.75
N GLY A 158 -10.10 15.00 -3.17
CA GLY A 158 -10.73 13.74 -3.54
C GLY A 158 -11.77 13.29 -2.54
N THR A 159 -12.47 12.23 -2.87
CA THR A 159 -13.59 11.70 -2.07
C THR A 159 -13.48 10.20 -1.95
N LYS A 160 -13.69 9.69 -0.76
CA LYS A 160 -13.89 8.25 -0.54
C LYS A 160 -15.17 8.00 0.26
N VAL A 161 -15.81 6.89 -0.05
CA VAL A 161 -17.02 6.43 0.62
C VAL A 161 -16.70 5.13 1.37
N LEU A 162 -17.03 5.10 2.65
CA LEU A 162 -16.96 3.91 3.50
C LEU A 162 -18.39 3.44 3.76
N THR A 163 -18.69 2.19 3.40
CA THR A 163 -20.00 1.56 3.60
C THR A 163 -19.86 0.36 4.54
N THR A 164 -20.77 0.27 5.51
CA THR A 164 -21.00 -0.90 6.37
C THR A 164 -22.48 -1.27 6.29
N GLU A 165 -22.87 -2.39 6.91
CA GLU A 165 -24.30 -2.77 6.97
C GLU A 165 -25.20 -1.68 7.54
N SER A 166 -24.71 -0.87 8.48
CA SER A 166 -25.53 0.09 9.24
C SER A 166 -25.38 1.53 8.80
N LYS A 167 -24.33 1.89 8.03
CA LYS A 167 -24.05 3.28 7.67
C LYS A 167 -23.13 3.44 6.47
N THR A 168 -23.27 4.59 5.82
CA THR A 168 -22.36 5.09 4.78
C THR A 168 -21.74 6.40 5.27
N ILE A 169 -20.43 6.53 5.13
CA ILE A 169 -19.66 7.72 5.49
C ILE A 169 -18.94 8.20 4.25
N THR A 170 -19.21 9.42 3.82
CA THR A 170 -18.47 10.12 2.77
C THR A 170 -17.41 11.01 3.42
N ILE A 171 -16.17 10.91 2.93
CA ILE A 171 -15.03 11.71 3.40
C ILE A 171 -14.51 12.49 2.20
N ASP A 172 -14.68 13.80 2.24
CA ASP A 172 -14.11 14.76 1.30
C ASP A 172 -12.84 15.36 1.92
N TYR A 173 -11.80 15.49 1.09
CA TYR A 173 -10.48 15.99 1.49
C TYR A 173 -10.24 17.38 0.90
#